data_e6509f6d2867bd4ab3d39b146bb922dc
#
_entry.id   e6509f6d2867bd4ab3d39b146bb922dc
#
_cell.length_a   1.000
_cell.length_b   1.000
_cell.length_c   1.000
_cell.angle_alpha   90.00
_cell.angle_beta   90.00
_cell.angle_gamma   90.00
#
_symmetry.space_group_name_H-M   'P 1'
#
loop_
_entity.id
_entity.type
_entity.pdbx_description
1 polymer ?
#
loop_
_entity_poly.entity_id
_entity_poly.type
_entity_poly.pdbx_seq_one_letter_code
_entity_poly.pdbx_strand_id
1 'polypeptide(L)'
;MNDKIIYLDEVDSTNLYADKLCRSGGELPIAVVADFQTKGSGRMGRSFHSPKGTGIYMTYILDTQNIETLNLITTSAGLAVAEVLEEYCSLISSVKWPNDILLSSGKVCGILTRLITVEGKIKFALIGIGINVSGKKQDFPEEIKDIATTLEEETGKAFNKKILTEKIIENLNEIFINKKYTEKQIVEDVKKRSAMLNKNVFVKGENREFFAVDISSDGGLVVRDGGEMKVIHSGEVEFS
;
A
#
# COMPACT_ATOMS: atom_id res chain seq x y z
N MET A 1 18.54 11.77 1.67
CA MET A 1 18.08 11.21 0.38
C MET A 1 17.83 12.35 -0.58
N ASN A 2 18.06 12.12 -1.86
CA ASN A 2 17.82 13.14 -2.89
C ASN A 2 16.32 13.08 -3.26
N ASP A 3 15.65 14.22 -3.42
CA ASP A 3 14.23 14.31 -3.82
C ASP A 3 13.99 13.86 -5.29
N LYS A 4 14.97 13.20 -5.89
CA LYS A 4 14.94 12.72 -7.27
C LYS A 4 13.97 11.55 -7.41
N ILE A 5 13.06 11.66 -8.36
CA ILE A 5 12.20 10.56 -8.81
C ILE A 5 12.75 10.01 -10.12
N ILE A 6 12.90 8.69 -10.22
CA ILE A 6 13.23 8.01 -11.48
C ILE A 6 11.92 7.59 -12.15
N TYR A 7 11.71 8.07 -13.38
CA TYR A 7 10.58 7.65 -14.22
C TYR A 7 11.08 6.69 -15.30
N LEU A 8 10.39 5.57 -15.46
CA LEU A 8 10.68 4.51 -16.42
C LEU A 8 9.45 4.27 -17.31
N ASP A 9 9.67 4.10 -18.61
CA ASP A 9 8.57 3.71 -19.52
C ASP A 9 8.12 2.27 -19.25
N GLU A 10 9.10 1.37 -19.03
CA GLU A 10 8.87 -0.04 -18.77
C GLU A 10 9.92 -0.60 -17.81
N VAL A 11 9.50 -1.53 -16.95
CA VAL A 11 10.37 -2.28 -16.04
C VAL A 11 9.74 -3.64 -15.71
N ASP A 12 10.54 -4.59 -15.24
CA ASP A 12 10.01 -5.84 -14.68
C ASP A 12 9.16 -5.58 -13.43
N SER A 13 9.71 -4.86 -12.45
CA SER A 13 9.02 -4.40 -11.24
C SER A 13 9.78 -3.22 -10.64
N THR A 14 9.06 -2.17 -10.25
CA THR A 14 9.66 -1.01 -9.54
C THR A 14 10.31 -1.42 -8.23
N ASN A 15 9.74 -2.41 -7.51
CA ASN A 15 10.34 -2.97 -6.29
C ASN A 15 11.67 -3.69 -6.57
N LEU A 16 11.76 -4.46 -7.65
CA LEU A 16 13.02 -5.15 -8.02
C LEU A 16 14.08 -4.17 -8.51
N TYR A 17 13.67 -3.14 -9.21
CA TYR A 17 14.57 -2.08 -9.66
C TYR A 17 15.14 -1.30 -8.46
N ALA A 18 14.27 -0.90 -7.52
CA ALA A 18 14.67 -0.21 -6.29
C ALA A 18 15.58 -1.09 -5.40
N ASP A 19 15.32 -2.40 -5.30
CA ASP A 19 16.20 -3.35 -4.57
C ASP A 19 17.61 -3.36 -5.15
N LYS A 20 17.74 -3.43 -6.48
CA LYS A 20 19.05 -3.35 -7.14
C LYS A 20 19.78 -2.04 -6.82
N LEU A 21 19.08 -0.90 -6.84
CA LEU A 21 19.66 0.40 -6.47
C LEU A 21 20.15 0.41 -5.02
N CYS A 22 19.35 -0.05 -4.07
CA CYS A 22 19.73 -0.11 -2.65
C CYS A 22 20.97 -0.97 -2.40
N ARG A 23 21.17 -2.03 -3.18
CA ARG A 23 22.33 -2.94 -3.04
C ARG A 23 23.57 -2.48 -3.78
N SER A 24 23.43 -1.66 -4.83
CA SER A 24 24.58 -1.20 -5.63
C SER A 24 25.40 -0.12 -4.91
N GLY A 25 24.85 0.50 -3.87
CA GLY A 25 25.44 1.66 -3.23
C GLY A 25 25.31 2.93 -4.07
N GLY A 26 25.53 4.07 -3.48
CA GLY A 26 25.44 5.36 -4.14
C GLY A 26 24.22 6.17 -3.68
N GLU A 27 23.96 7.27 -4.39
CA GLU A 27 22.86 8.18 -4.08
C GLU A 27 21.53 7.58 -4.55
N LEU A 28 20.61 7.37 -3.61
CA LEU A 28 19.32 6.77 -3.90
C LEU A 28 18.27 7.83 -4.26
N PRO A 29 17.42 7.56 -5.28
CA PRO A 29 16.23 8.36 -5.51
C PRO A 29 15.23 8.16 -4.37
N ILE A 30 14.30 9.10 -4.21
CA ILE A 30 13.21 8.95 -3.23
C ILE A 30 12.16 7.94 -3.72
N ALA A 31 11.97 7.85 -5.03
CA ALA A 31 11.03 6.90 -5.63
C ALA A 31 11.46 6.48 -7.05
N VAL A 32 11.00 5.30 -7.42
CA VAL A 32 11.02 4.76 -8.79
C VAL A 32 9.57 4.61 -9.23
N VAL A 33 9.23 5.16 -10.39
CA VAL A 33 7.88 5.14 -10.98
C VAL A 33 7.97 4.54 -12.38
N ALA A 34 7.04 3.68 -12.76
CA ALA A 34 6.98 3.10 -14.10
C ALA A 34 5.59 3.28 -14.72
N ASP A 35 5.55 3.47 -16.04
CA ASP A 35 4.29 3.51 -16.80
C ASP A 35 3.75 2.09 -17.07
N PHE A 36 4.63 1.09 -17.10
CA PHE A 36 4.29 -0.32 -17.33
C PHE A 36 5.18 -1.25 -16.50
N GLN A 37 4.60 -2.31 -15.91
CA GLN A 37 5.38 -3.38 -15.29
C GLN A 37 5.06 -4.73 -15.96
N THR A 38 6.10 -5.43 -16.43
CA THR A 38 5.95 -6.78 -17.04
C THR A 38 5.78 -7.87 -15.99
N LYS A 39 6.21 -7.64 -14.74
CA LYS A 39 6.14 -8.58 -13.61
C LYS A 39 5.76 -7.86 -12.32
N GLY A 40 4.70 -7.02 -12.38
CA GLY A 40 4.16 -6.35 -11.20
C GLY A 40 3.87 -7.37 -10.10
N SER A 41 4.36 -7.10 -8.88
CA SER A 41 4.31 -8.07 -7.78
C SER A 41 3.33 -7.62 -6.69
N GLY A 42 2.49 -8.54 -6.25
CA GLY A 42 1.66 -8.43 -5.05
C GLY A 42 2.19 -9.31 -3.92
N ARG A 43 1.42 -9.41 -2.83
CA ARG A 43 1.73 -10.29 -1.69
C ARG A 43 1.53 -11.76 -2.06
N MET A 44 2.20 -12.66 -1.33
CA MET A 44 2.06 -14.12 -1.45
C MET A 44 2.31 -14.64 -2.89
N GLY A 45 3.19 -13.98 -3.64
CA GLY A 45 3.54 -14.39 -5.01
C GLY A 45 2.50 -14.04 -6.08
N ARG A 46 1.44 -13.30 -5.74
CA ARG A 46 0.47 -12.82 -6.74
C ARG A 46 1.08 -11.75 -7.64
N SER A 47 0.54 -11.60 -8.82
CA SER A 47 0.84 -10.48 -9.70
C SER A 47 -0.02 -9.26 -9.34
N PHE A 48 0.50 -8.07 -9.59
CA PHE A 48 -0.27 -6.83 -9.64
C PHE A 48 -0.44 -6.43 -11.10
N HIS A 49 -1.68 -6.37 -11.57
CA HIS A 49 -1.98 -6.00 -12.96
C HIS A 49 -1.57 -4.56 -13.20
N SER A 50 -0.60 -4.36 -14.10
CA SER A 50 0.09 -3.08 -14.29
C SER A 50 0.19 -2.69 -15.76
N PRO A 51 -0.93 -2.60 -16.51
CA PRO A 51 -0.91 -2.27 -17.93
C PRO A 51 -0.45 -0.82 -18.17
N LYS A 52 0.12 -0.61 -19.37
CA LYS A 52 0.69 0.67 -19.76
C LYS A 52 -0.35 1.80 -19.69
N GLY A 53 0.02 2.89 -19.06
CA GLY A 53 -0.75 4.12 -19.09
C GLY A 53 -1.97 4.20 -18.17
N THR A 54 -2.35 3.11 -17.47
CA THR A 54 -3.62 3.05 -16.73
C THR A 54 -3.50 3.27 -15.23
N GLY A 55 -2.31 3.10 -14.66
CA GLY A 55 -2.11 3.18 -13.22
C GLY A 55 -0.90 4.01 -12.81
N ILE A 56 -0.69 4.06 -11.50
CA ILE A 56 0.55 4.50 -10.88
C ILE A 56 1.21 3.25 -10.31
N TYR A 57 2.41 2.96 -10.76
CA TYR A 57 3.22 1.84 -10.30
C TYR A 57 4.53 2.41 -9.78
N MET A 58 4.65 2.50 -8.47
CA MET A 58 5.80 3.15 -7.87
C MET A 58 6.36 2.35 -6.71
N THR A 59 7.62 2.60 -6.41
CA THR A 59 8.28 2.16 -5.18
C THR A 59 8.94 3.36 -4.53
N TYR A 60 8.45 3.72 -3.35
CA TYR A 60 9.07 4.70 -2.47
C TYR A 60 10.18 4.00 -1.67
N ILE A 61 11.36 4.63 -1.60
CA ILE A 61 12.55 4.10 -0.90
C ILE A 61 12.68 4.85 0.42
N LEU A 62 12.45 4.15 1.52
CA LEU A 62 12.53 4.70 2.86
C LEU A 62 13.79 4.22 3.56
N ASP A 63 14.63 5.14 4.04
CA ASP A 63 15.69 4.81 4.99
C ASP A 63 15.06 4.50 6.36
N THR A 64 15.37 3.32 6.91
CA THR A 64 14.74 2.86 8.14
C THR A 64 15.48 3.27 9.40
N GLN A 65 16.57 4.03 9.31
CA GLN A 65 17.43 4.38 10.44
C GLN A 65 16.67 5.10 11.59
N ASN A 66 15.64 5.88 11.23
CA ASN A 66 14.83 6.64 12.19
C ASN A 66 13.38 6.14 12.28
N ILE A 67 13.13 4.89 11.89
CA ILE A 67 11.81 4.24 11.99
C ILE A 67 11.80 3.34 13.22
N GLU A 68 10.95 3.69 14.18
CA GLU A 68 10.86 2.95 15.44
C GLU A 68 10.13 1.62 15.27
N THR A 69 8.96 1.62 14.62
CA THR A 69 8.14 0.43 14.43
C THR A 69 8.02 0.05 12.96
N LEU A 70 8.87 -0.88 12.51
CA LEU A 70 8.91 -1.35 11.11
C LEU A 70 7.56 -1.97 10.65
N ASN A 71 6.83 -2.59 11.56
CA ASN A 71 5.53 -3.20 11.24
C ASN A 71 4.47 -2.16 10.83
N LEU A 72 4.61 -0.91 11.26
CA LEU A 72 3.69 0.17 10.90
C LEU A 72 3.94 0.77 9.50
N ILE A 73 5.04 0.44 8.83
CA ILE A 73 5.38 1.05 7.53
C ILE A 73 4.27 0.85 6.49
N THR A 74 3.74 -0.37 6.36
CA THR A 74 2.66 -0.65 5.40
C THR A 74 1.39 0.11 5.75
N THR A 75 1.03 0.14 7.02
CA THR A 75 -0.14 0.83 7.56
C THR A 75 -0.03 2.34 7.36
N SER A 76 1.14 2.92 7.64
CA SER A 76 1.44 4.34 7.45
C SER A 76 1.37 4.74 5.97
N ALA A 77 1.90 3.90 5.08
CA ALA A 77 1.81 4.12 3.64
C ALA A 77 0.34 4.03 3.14
N GLY A 78 -0.45 3.13 3.73
CA GLY A 78 -1.89 3.05 3.48
C GLY A 78 -2.62 4.33 3.87
N LEU A 79 -2.31 4.89 5.04
CA LEU A 79 -2.85 6.17 5.49
C LEU A 79 -2.46 7.29 4.54
N ALA A 80 -1.18 7.36 4.12
CA ALA A 80 -0.70 8.37 3.18
C ALA A 80 -1.48 8.38 1.85
N VAL A 81 -1.72 7.19 1.29
CA VAL A 81 -2.51 7.06 0.05
C VAL A 81 -3.96 7.43 0.30
N ALA A 82 -4.58 6.94 1.37
CA ALA A 82 -5.97 7.22 1.70
C ALA A 82 -6.24 8.73 1.84
N GLU A 83 -5.39 9.46 2.56
CA GLU A 83 -5.49 10.92 2.71
C GLU A 83 -5.43 11.65 1.37
N VAL A 84 -4.51 11.27 0.48
CA VAL A 84 -4.39 11.90 -0.84
C VAL A 84 -5.62 11.59 -1.71
N LEU A 85 -6.19 10.40 -1.65
CA LEU A 85 -7.42 10.06 -2.36
C LEU A 85 -8.62 10.88 -1.82
N GLU A 86 -8.67 11.10 -0.51
CA GLU A 86 -9.70 11.91 0.14
C GLU A 86 -9.57 13.39 -0.25
N GLU A 87 -8.38 13.97 -0.16
CA GLU A 87 -8.14 15.40 -0.37
C GLU A 87 -8.13 15.78 -1.85
N TYR A 88 -7.43 15.01 -2.69
CA TYR A 88 -7.23 15.36 -4.10
C TYR A 88 -8.30 14.80 -5.02
N CYS A 89 -8.76 13.57 -4.76
CA CYS A 89 -9.77 12.92 -5.59
C CYS A 89 -11.20 13.11 -5.05
N SER A 90 -11.37 13.63 -3.82
CA SER A 90 -12.65 13.75 -3.12
C SER A 90 -13.37 12.41 -2.97
N LEU A 91 -12.62 11.35 -2.71
CA LEU A 91 -13.10 9.98 -2.55
C LEU A 91 -12.98 9.54 -1.11
N ILE A 92 -14.06 8.99 -0.55
CA ILE A 92 -13.99 8.31 0.74
C ILE A 92 -13.38 6.93 0.52
N SER A 93 -12.23 6.68 1.14
CA SER A 93 -11.52 5.42 1.04
C SER A 93 -11.58 4.64 2.35
N SER A 94 -11.42 3.32 2.27
CA SER A 94 -11.26 2.47 3.44
C SER A 94 -10.05 1.56 3.31
N VAL A 95 -9.46 1.22 4.46
CA VAL A 95 -8.28 0.36 4.54
C VAL A 95 -8.71 -1.07 4.83
N LYS A 96 -8.48 -1.96 3.88
CA LYS A 96 -8.55 -3.41 4.11
C LYS A 96 -7.18 -3.89 4.57
N TRP A 97 -7.10 -4.22 5.87
CA TRP A 97 -5.87 -4.73 6.47
C TRP A 97 -5.34 -5.96 5.70
N PRO A 98 -4.04 -6.06 5.49
CA PRO A 98 -3.02 -5.13 6.00
C PRO A 98 -2.57 -4.08 4.96
N ASN A 99 -3.02 -4.10 3.70
CA ASN A 99 -2.27 -3.46 2.62
C ASN A 99 -3.11 -2.96 1.44
N ASP A 100 -4.43 -3.04 1.51
CA ASP A 100 -5.29 -2.66 0.38
C ASP A 100 -6.13 -1.43 0.72
N ILE A 101 -6.27 -0.52 -0.25
CA ILE A 101 -7.21 0.58 -0.17
C ILE A 101 -8.40 0.26 -1.05
N LEU A 102 -9.58 0.37 -0.46
CA LEU A 102 -10.85 0.12 -1.11
C LEU A 102 -11.60 1.44 -1.33
N LEU A 103 -12.29 1.52 -2.43
CA LEU A 103 -13.38 2.46 -2.69
C LEU A 103 -14.71 1.72 -2.71
N SER A 104 -15.81 2.39 -3.07
CA SER A 104 -17.15 1.82 -2.96
C SER A 104 -17.34 0.54 -3.77
N SER A 105 -16.75 0.43 -4.94
CA SER A 105 -16.92 -0.71 -5.84
C SER A 105 -15.77 -1.73 -5.86
N GLY A 106 -14.68 -1.49 -5.11
CA GLY A 106 -13.60 -2.45 -5.03
C GLY A 106 -12.24 -1.89 -4.62
N LYS A 107 -11.20 -2.70 -4.79
CA LYS A 107 -9.82 -2.36 -4.49
C LYS A 107 -9.26 -1.41 -5.55
N VAL A 108 -8.83 -0.23 -5.13
CA VAL A 108 -8.18 0.77 -6.00
C VAL A 108 -6.67 0.76 -5.84
N CYS A 109 -6.15 0.40 -4.66
CA CYS A 109 -4.72 0.40 -4.42
C CYS A 109 -4.27 -0.84 -3.65
N GLY A 110 -3.07 -1.32 -3.98
CA GLY A 110 -2.36 -2.34 -3.23
C GLY A 110 -0.96 -1.84 -2.84
N ILE A 111 -0.55 -2.15 -1.61
CA ILE A 111 0.75 -1.76 -1.06
C ILE A 111 1.56 -3.01 -0.74
N LEU A 112 2.84 -3.01 -1.12
CA LEU A 112 3.77 -4.10 -0.86
C LEU A 112 5.07 -3.58 -0.27
N THR A 113 5.26 -3.76 1.02
CA THR A 113 6.50 -3.38 1.71
C THR A 113 7.49 -4.55 1.74
N ARG A 114 8.75 -4.25 1.41
CA ARG A 114 9.88 -5.19 1.52
C ARG A 114 11.02 -4.52 2.28
N LEU A 115 11.52 -5.19 3.30
CA LEU A 115 12.68 -4.72 4.05
C LEU A 115 13.97 -5.22 3.38
N ILE A 116 14.93 -4.32 3.21
CA ILE A 116 16.21 -4.58 2.58
C ILE A 116 17.32 -4.58 3.62
N THR A 117 17.96 -5.73 3.74
CA THR A 117 19.13 -5.91 4.60
C THR A 117 20.40 -5.64 3.81
N VAL A 118 21.23 -4.75 4.33
CA VAL A 118 22.57 -4.46 3.82
C VAL A 118 23.53 -4.63 4.98
N GLU A 119 24.61 -5.41 4.80
CA GLU A 119 25.62 -5.71 5.84
C GLU A 119 25.01 -6.23 7.15
N GLY A 120 24.01 -7.11 7.04
CA GLY A 120 23.35 -7.74 8.19
C GLY A 120 22.35 -6.87 8.95
N LYS A 121 22.09 -5.63 8.52
CA LYS A 121 21.12 -4.71 9.15
C LYS A 121 20.04 -4.32 8.16
N ILE A 122 18.80 -4.16 8.64
CA ILE A 122 17.73 -3.56 7.85
C ILE A 122 18.08 -2.09 7.66
N LYS A 123 18.32 -1.68 6.41
CA LYS A 123 18.67 -0.28 6.06
C LYS A 123 17.55 0.44 5.34
N PHE A 124 16.77 -0.27 4.52
CA PHE A 124 15.73 0.34 3.71
C PHE A 124 14.43 -0.44 3.79
N ALA A 125 13.32 0.28 3.62
CA ALA A 125 12.05 -0.30 3.29
C ALA A 125 11.64 0.16 1.88
N LEU A 126 11.35 -0.80 1.00
CA LEU A 126 10.79 -0.55 -0.32
C LEU A 126 9.28 -0.64 -0.21
N ILE A 127 8.62 0.49 -0.39
CA ILE A 127 7.16 0.59 -0.30
C ILE A 127 6.62 0.65 -1.72
N GLY A 128 6.28 -0.52 -2.27
CA GLY A 128 5.61 -0.63 -3.56
C GLY A 128 4.16 -0.21 -3.45
N ILE A 129 3.73 0.72 -4.29
CA ILE A 129 2.36 1.24 -4.33
C ILE A 129 1.86 1.10 -5.75
N GLY A 130 0.77 0.33 -5.93
CA GLY A 130 0.06 0.21 -7.18
C GLY A 130 -1.33 0.83 -7.05
N ILE A 131 -1.67 1.81 -7.90
CA ILE A 131 -2.98 2.46 -7.90
C ILE A 131 -3.59 2.32 -9.29
N ASN A 132 -4.82 1.84 -9.34
CA ASN A 132 -5.62 1.78 -10.55
C ASN A 132 -6.25 3.17 -10.78
N VAL A 133 -5.78 3.90 -11.79
CA VAL A 133 -6.22 5.30 -12.03
C VAL A 133 -7.27 5.35 -13.12
N SER A 134 -6.96 4.84 -14.31
CA SER A 134 -7.80 4.93 -15.50
C SER A 134 -8.31 3.58 -15.96
N GLY A 135 -9.40 3.59 -16.71
CA GLY A 135 -10.06 2.40 -17.23
C GLY A 135 -11.29 2.01 -16.41
N LYS A 136 -11.98 0.99 -16.87
CA LYS A 136 -13.23 0.51 -16.30
C LYS A 136 -13.07 -0.89 -15.73
N LYS A 137 -14.00 -1.31 -14.88
CA LYS A 137 -14.04 -2.64 -14.27
C LYS A 137 -13.89 -3.78 -15.30
N GLN A 138 -14.49 -3.63 -16.45
CA GLN A 138 -14.44 -4.61 -17.55
C GLN A 138 -13.08 -4.75 -18.23
N ASP A 139 -12.17 -3.78 -18.03
CA ASP A 139 -10.83 -3.80 -18.61
C ASP A 139 -9.85 -4.65 -17.79
N PHE A 140 -10.24 -5.04 -16.57
CA PHE A 140 -9.44 -5.94 -15.74
C PHE A 140 -9.55 -7.40 -16.20
N PRO A 141 -8.50 -8.21 -15.98
CA PRO A 141 -8.55 -9.65 -16.11
C PRO A 141 -9.70 -10.27 -15.31
N GLU A 142 -10.26 -11.37 -15.82
CA GLU A 142 -11.43 -12.05 -15.25
C GLU A 142 -11.27 -12.36 -13.76
N GLU A 143 -10.05 -12.72 -13.33
CA GLU A 143 -9.71 -13.11 -11.97
C GLU A 143 -9.81 -11.96 -10.95
N ILE A 144 -9.75 -10.70 -11.41
CA ILE A 144 -9.74 -9.53 -10.53
C ILE A 144 -10.83 -8.49 -10.84
N LYS A 145 -11.57 -8.65 -11.94
CA LYS A 145 -12.59 -7.67 -12.35
C LYS A 145 -13.66 -7.41 -11.30
N ASP A 146 -13.99 -8.42 -10.49
CA ASP A 146 -15.03 -8.30 -9.47
C ASP A 146 -14.55 -7.73 -8.14
N ILE A 147 -13.23 -7.62 -7.97
CA ILE A 147 -12.61 -7.10 -6.75
C ILE A 147 -11.84 -5.80 -6.94
N ALA A 148 -11.55 -5.42 -8.18
CA ALA A 148 -10.79 -4.21 -8.51
C ALA A 148 -11.69 -3.09 -9.03
N THR A 149 -11.25 -1.86 -8.78
CA THR A 149 -11.85 -0.65 -9.36
C THR A 149 -10.75 0.35 -9.75
N THR A 150 -11.12 1.46 -10.41
CA THR A 150 -10.23 2.56 -10.76
C THR A 150 -10.77 3.88 -10.21
N LEU A 151 -9.92 4.90 -10.11
CA LEU A 151 -10.36 6.25 -9.75
C LEU A 151 -11.36 6.81 -10.77
N GLU A 152 -11.11 6.53 -12.06
CA GLU A 152 -11.98 6.96 -13.15
C GLU A 152 -13.36 6.29 -13.09
N GLU A 153 -13.44 4.99 -12.79
CA GLU A 153 -14.71 4.27 -12.62
C GLU A 153 -15.54 4.85 -11.47
N GLU A 154 -14.89 5.15 -10.34
CA GLU A 154 -15.56 5.68 -9.13
C GLU A 154 -16.07 7.10 -9.28
N THR A 155 -15.41 7.92 -10.12
CA THR A 155 -15.69 9.38 -10.19
C THR A 155 -16.22 9.84 -11.52
N GLY A 156 -16.02 9.08 -12.59
CA GLY A 156 -16.23 9.49 -13.96
C GLY A 156 -15.26 10.57 -14.44
N LYS A 157 -14.15 10.82 -13.72
CA LYS A 157 -13.18 11.88 -14.01
C LYS A 157 -11.80 11.30 -14.30
N ALA A 158 -11.09 11.91 -15.25
CA ALA A 158 -9.68 11.61 -15.48
C ALA A 158 -8.78 12.32 -14.45
N PHE A 159 -7.74 11.65 -14.00
CA PHE A 159 -6.76 12.18 -13.05
C PHE A 159 -5.37 12.30 -13.69
N ASN A 160 -4.66 13.37 -13.35
CA ASN A 160 -3.26 13.52 -13.74
C ASN A 160 -2.38 12.62 -12.86
N LYS A 161 -1.90 11.50 -13.41
CA LYS A 161 -1.09 10.51 -12.71
C LYS A 161 0.19 11.10 -12.13
N LYS A 162 0.84 12.03 -12.83
CA LYS A 162 2.07 12.67 -12.35
C LYS A 162 1.79 13.50 -11.09
N ILE A 163 0.79 14.37 -11.12
CA ILE A 163 0.39 15.18 -9.96
C ILE A 163 -0.01 14.28 -8.79
N LEU A 164 -0.79 13.23 -9.05
CA LEU A 164 -1.21 12.30 -8.00
C LEU A 164 -0.01 11.55 -7.38
N THR A 165 0.96 11.13 -8.21
CA THR A 165 2.20 10.50 -7.74
C THR A 165 3.00 11.45 -6.84
N GLU A 166 3.18 12.71 -7.27
CA GLU A 166 3.90 13.73 -6.51
C GLU A 166 3.22 13.98 -5.15
N LYS A 167 1.91 14.13 -5.11
CA LYS A 167 1.14 14.29 -3.86
C LYS A 167 1.28 13.09 -2.90
N ILE A 168 1.31 11.88 -3.44
CA ILE A 168 1.53 10.68 -2.61
C ILE A 168 2.94 10.68 -2.03
N ILE A 169 3.96 11.02 -2.82
CA ILE A 169 5.35 11.11 -2.34
C ILE A 169 5.47 12.21 -1.28
N GLU A 170 4.87 13.38 -1.50
CA GLU A 170 4.83 14.47 -0.51
C GLU A 170 4.22 13.98 0.82
N ASN A 171 3.06 13.31 0.77
CA ASN A 171 2.41 12.84 1.99
C ASN A 171 3.17 11.69 2.68
N LEU A 172 3.85 10.82 1.91
CA LEU A 172 4.77 9.84 2.48
C LEU A 172 5.94 10.52 3.20
N ASN A 173 6.49 11.60 2.63
CA ASN A 173 7.52 12.41 3.30
C ASN A 173 7.00 13.05 4.59
N GLU A 174 5.79 13.62 4.56
CA GLU A 174 5.17 14.19 5.76
C GLU A 174 5.06 13.14 6.88
N ILE A 175 4.62 11.93 6.57
CA ILE A 175 4.43 10.88 7.58
C ILE A 175 5.78 10.31 8.04
N PHE A 176 6.67 9.91 7.13
CA PHE A 176 7.88 9.17 7.48
C PHE A 176 9.06 10.06 7.86
N ILE A 177 9.23 11.20 7.20
CA ILE A 177 10.39 12.09 7.37
C ILE A 177 10.05 13.22 8.34
N ASN A 178 8.97 13.96 8.08
CA ASN A 178 8.58 15.12 8.88
C ASN A 178 7.81 14.75 10.15
N LYS A 179 7.49 13.45 10.33
CA LYS A 179 6.79 12.94 11.53
C LYS A 179 5.47 13.67 11.81
N LYS A 180 4.69 13.94 10.75
CA LYS A 180 3.36 14.59 10.82
C LYS A 180 2.46 13.97 11.88
N TYR A 181 2.58 12.65 12.07
CA TYR A 181 1.80 11.89 13.06
C TYR A 181 2.71 11.08 13.97
N THR A 182 2.30 10.92 15.21
CA THR A 182 2.82 9.87 16.10
C THR A 182 2.30 8.50 15.66
N GLU A 183 2.99 7.42 16.01
CA GLU A 183 2.53 6.05 15.72
C GLU A 183 1.10 5.79 16.24
N LYS A 184 0.78 6.31 17.43
CA LYS A 184 -0.57 6.22 17.97
C LYS A 184 -1.62 6.90 17.08
N GLN A 185 -1.33 8.10 16.57
CA GLN A 185 -2.24 8.81 15.66
C GLN A 185 -2.42 8.05 14.36
N ILE A 186 -1.35 7.48 13.78
CA ILE A 186 -1.42 6.64 12.59
C ILE A 186 -2.39 5.47 12.81
N VAL A 187 -2.20 4.73 13.91
CA VAL A 187 -3.06 3.59 14.23
C VAL A 187 -4.53 4.03 14.40
N GLU A 188 -4.78 5.10 15.14
CA GLU A 188 -6.14 5.61 15.34
C GLU A 188 -6.81 6.07 14.03
N ASP A 189 -6.06 6.72 13.13
CA ASP A 189 -6.60 7.17 11.85
C ASP A 189 -6.86 6.03 10.87
N VAL A 190 -6.04 4.97 10.92
CA VAL A 190 -6.30 3.74 10.16
C VAL A 190 -7.49 2.97 10.73
N LYS A 191 -7.67 2.92 12.06
CA LYS A 191 -8.87 2.31 12.68
C LYS A 191 -10.16 2.96 12.18
N LYS A 192 -10.20 4.30 12.11
CA LYS A 192 -11.36 5.05 11.60
C LYS A 192 -11.71 4.69 10.16
N ARG A 193 -10.69 4.35 9.34
CA ARG A 193 -10.82 3.98 7.92
C ARG A 193 -10.93 2.48 7.71
N SER A 194 -10.86 1.68 8.76
CA SER A 194 -10.82 0.22 8.61
C SER A 194 -12.09 -0.34 7.99
N ALA A 195 -11.94 -1.07 6.88
CA ALA A 195 -13.03 -1.80 6.26
C ALA A 195 -13.42 -3.07 7.04
N MET A 196 -12.56 -3.53 7.96
CA MET A 196 -12.66 -4.86 8.57
C MET A 196 -13.10 -4.86 10.03
N LEU A 197 -12.85 -3.77 10.79
CA LEU A 197 -13.23 -3.72 12.19
C LEU A 197 -14.76 -3.86 12.38
N ASN A 198 -15.13 -4.54 13.45
CA ASN A 198 -16.50 -4.89 13.80
C ASN A 198 -17.20 -5.82 12.78
N LYS A 199 -16.42 -6.64 12.07
CA LYS A 199 -16.93 -7.63 11.11
C LYS A 199 -16.30 -8.99 11.33
N ASN A 200 -16.97 -10.03 10.84
CA ASN A 200 -16.37 -11.33 10.71
C ASN A 200 -15.39 -11.31 9.52
N VAL A 201 -14.26 -11.96 9.70
CA VAL A 201 -13.18 -12.03 8.73
C VAL A 201 -12.64 -13.45 8.66
N PHE A 202 -12.36 -13.92 7.46
CA PHE A 202 -11.71 -15.21 7.24
C PHE A 202 -10.19 -15.03 7.12
N VAL A 203 -9.43 -15.69 7.99
CA VAL A 203 -7.97 -15.65 8.00
C VAL A 203 -7.44 -16.91 7.31
N LYS A 204 -6.94 -16.78 6.07
CA LYS A 204 -6.55 -17.93 5.24
C LYS A 204 -5.47 -18.81 5.90
N GLY A 205 -4.49 -18.22 6.55
CA GLY A 205 -3.43 -18.99 7.23
C GLY A 205 -3.92 -19.84 8.41
N GLU A 206 -5.04 -19.45 9.03
CA GLU A 206 -5.70 -20.18 10.12
C GLU A 206 -6.85 -21.08 9.59
N ASN A 207 -7.26 -20.86 8.36
CA ASN A 207 -8.40 -21.53 7.69
C ASN A 207 -9.72 -21.48 8.48
N ARG A 208 -10.01 -20.33 9.12
CA ARG A 208 -11.23 -20.11 9.90
C ARG A 208 -11.60 -18.64 10.04
N GLU A 209 -12.83 -18.42 10.52
CA GLU A 209 -13.38 -17.10 10.78
C GLU A 209 -13.03 -16.59 12.19
N PHE A 210 -12.90 -15.27 12.29
CA PHE A 210 -12.70 -14.52 13.51
C PHE A 210 -13.53 -13.24 13.48
N PHE A 211 -13.75 -12.61 14.61
CA PHE A 211 -14.33 -11.27 14.67
C PHE A 211 -13.21 -10.23 14.83
N ALA A 212 -13.07 -9.31 13.88
CA ALA A 212 -12.07 -8.25 13.91
C ALA A 212 -12.47 -7.16 14.90
N VAL A 213 -11.66 -6.97 15.93
CA VAL A 213 -11.99 -6.11 17.09
C VAL A 213 -11.25 -4.79 17.03
N ASP A 214 -9.95 -4.82 16.74
CA ASP A 214 -9.07 -3.65 16.84
C ASP A 214 -7.83 -3.78 15.92
N ILE A 215 -7.00 -2.74 15.89
CA ILE A 215 -5.66 -2.74 15.37
C ILE A 215 -4.70 -2.44 16.52
N SER A 216 -3.72 -3.29 16.75
CA SER A 216 -2.73 -3.13 17.81
C SER A 216 -1.80 -1.93 17.55
N SER A 217 -1.10 -1.48 18.60
CA SER A 217 -0.18 -0.34 18.52
C SER A 217 0.94 -0.50 17.49
N ASP A 218 1.28 -1.73 17.12
CA ASP A 218 2.27 -2.07 16.09
C ASP A 218 1.66 -2.45 14.72
N GLY A 219 0.35 -2.19 14.54
CA GLY A 219 -0.35 -2.37 13.26
C GLY A 219 -0.92 -3.77 13.01
N GLY A 220 -0.85 -4.70 13.96
CA GLY A 220 -1.46 -6.02 13.84
C GLY A 220 -2.98 -5.97 13.93
N LEU A 221 -3.67 -6.87 13.23
CA LEU A 221 -5.12 -7.02 13.34
C LEU A 221 -5.47 -7.81 14.61
N VAL A 222 -6.19 -7.19 15.53
CA VAL A 222 -6.68 -7.85 16.74
C VAL A 222 -8.00 -8.54 16.42
N VAL A 223 -8.04 -9.84 16.62
CA VAL A 223 -9.23 -10.66 16.38
C VAL A 223 -9.66 -11.40 17.64
N ARG A 224 -10.96 -11.67 17.75
CA ARG A 224 -11.53 -12.46 18.82
C ARG A 224 -11.85 -13.86 18.33
N ASP A 225 -11.38 -14.85 19.11
CA ASP A 225 -11.60 -16.27 18.91
C ASP A 225 -12.29 -16.85 20.15
N GLY A 226 -13.60 -17.09 20.05
CA GLY A 226 -14.38 -17.51 21.22
C GLY A 226 -14.39 -16.46 22.33
N GLY A 227 -13.56 -16.62 23.34
CA GLY A 227 -13.38 -15.64 24.44
C GLY A 227 -12.00 -14.99 24.47
N GLU A 228 -11.07 -15.40 23.61
CA GLU A 228 -9.68 -14.97 23.62
C GLU A 228 -9.39 -13.93 22.53
N MET A 229 -8.44 -13.04 22.82
CA MET A 229 -7.93 -12.06 21.86
C MET A 229 -6.62 -12.56 21.26
N LYS A 230 -6.49 -12.45 19.93
CA LYS A 230 -5.29 -12.82 19.19
C LYS A 230 -4.86 -11.65 18.30
N VAL A 231 -3.56 -11.40 18.17
CA VAL A 231 -3.01 -10.41 17.23
C VAL A 231 -2.43 -11.12 16.04
N ILE A 232 -2.85 -10.71 14.84
CA ILE A 232 -2.36 -11.22 13.56
C ILE A 232 -1.49 -10.14 12.94
N HIS A 233 -0.19 -10.45 12.73
CA HIS A 233 0.76 -9.48 12.15
C HIS A 233 0.97 -9.66 10.64
N SER A 234 0.63 -10.83 10.11
CA SER A 234 0.79 -11.14 8.69
C SER A 234 -0.25 -12.15 8.23
N GLY A 235 -0.48 -12.23 6.94
CA GLY A 235 -1.42 -13.18 6.38
C GLY A 235 -2.41 -12.51 5.43
N GLU A 236 -3.28 -13.31 4.88
CA GLU A 236 -4.38 -12.86 4.03
C GLU A 236 -5.68 -12.93 4.81
N VAL A 237 -6.41 -11.82 4.82
CA VAL A 237 -7.68 -11.68 5.52
C VAL A 237 -8.74 -11.24 4.51
N GLU A 238 -9.86 -11.94 4.49
CA GLU A 238 -10.99 -11.67 3.60
C GLU A 238 -12.24 -11.36 4.43
N PHE A 239 -13.23 -10.73 3.81
CA PHE A 239 -14.56 -10.62 4.40
C PHE A 239 -15.22 -11.99 4.38
N SER A 240 -15.91 -12.34 5.44
CA SER A 240 -16.76 -13.54 5.53
C SER A 240 -18.14 -13.28 4.97
#